data_fc485e06b4558c4d983e47d2d4ce7156
#
_entry.id   fc485e06b4558c4d983e47d2d4ce7156
#
_cell.length_a   1.000
_cell.length_b   1.000
_cell.length_c   1.000
_cell.angle_alpha   90.00
_cell.angle_beta   90.00
_cell.angle_gamma   90.00
#
_symmetry.space_group_name_H-M   'P 1'
#
loop_
_entity.id
_entity.type
_entity.pdbx_description
1 polymer ?
#
loop_
_entity_poly.entity_id
_entity_poly.type
_entity_poly.pdbx_seq_one_letter_code
_entity_poly.pdbx_strand_id
1 'polypeptide(L)'
;MLKPLLILFLISPDAASSSGQNYSTASEFILIGFSNFPQQLLPSFFLLYLLMYLFTLLGNLLIMGTIWREHSLHTPMYLFLCALSISEILFTVAVTPRMLVHMLSTHRSITFVACASQMFFSFTFGFTHSFLLMIMGYDRYVAICRPLRYNTLMSPRGCARLVSCCWAGGSVMGMILTLIVFHLTFCGSNEIQHFGCHVFALLKLACGKETASLTMGVILVCVTALLGCLFLIILSYVFIVAAILRIPSTEGRHQTFSICVSHLTIVVEHYGFASIIYLKHKGAHSMDNNTLLATTYTVFTPFLSPIIFSLRNKELKIAIQRSFQRKFSSLGSSWVVEKYEQRAGIIMSVSLELL
;
A
#
# COMPACT_ATOMS: atom_id res chain seq x y z
N MET A 1 24.44 4.67 1.18
CA MET A 1 23.76 3.42 0.79
C MET A 1 23.13 3.44 -0.62
N LEU A 2 22.91 4.58 -1.25
CA LEU A 2 22.33 4.69 -2.62
C LEU A 2 23.35 4.52 -3.77
N LYS A 3 24.64 4.82 -3.56
CA LYS A 3 25.67 4.68 -4.61
C LYS A 3 25.90 3.24 -5.11
N PRO A 4 25.95 2.17 -4.28
CA PRO A 4 26.13 0.81 -4.79
C PRO A 4 24.90 0.27 -5.54
N LEU A 5 23.70 0.76 -5.24
CA LEU A 5 22.47 0.41 -5.96
C LEU A 5 22.46 0.99 -7.39
N LEU A 6 22.95 2.22 -7.57
CA LEU A 6 23.05 2.85 -8.89
C LEU A 6 24.07 2.13 -9.78
N ILE A 7 25.16 1.61 -9.21
CA ILE A 7 26.22 0.91 -9.96
C ILE A 7 25.73 -0.46 -10.45
N LEU A 8 24.87 -1.16 -9.70
CA LEU A 8 24.28 -2.43 -10.14
C LEU A 8 23.30 -2.25 -11.32
N PHE A 9 22.67 -1.08 -11.46
CA PHE A 9 21.80 -0.74 -12.59
C PHE A 9 22.57 -0.30 -13.86
N LEU A 10 23.87 -0.02 -13.74
CA LEU A 10 24.72 0.45 -14.84
C LEU A 10 25.52 -0.67 -15.51
N ILE A 11 25.48 -1.90 -15.02
CA ILE A 11 26.11 -3.03 -15.71
C ILE A 11 25.17 -3.49 -16.82
N SER A 12 25.35 -2.89 -17.99
CA SER A 12 24.81 -3.39 -19.25
C SER A 12 25.45 -4.75 -19.54
N PRO A 13 24.69 -5.82 -19.83
CA PRO A 13 25.31 -7.04 -20.35
C PRO A 13 25.82 -6.75 -21.76
N ASP A 14 27.12 -6.97 -21.96
CA ASP A 14 27.76 -6.88 -23.26
C ASP A 14 27.03 -7.75 -24.29
N ALA A 15 26.77 -7.15 -25.44
CA ALA A 15 26.12 -7.75 -26.60
C ALA A 15 26.97 -8.92 -27.12
N ALA A 16 26.56 -10.14 -26.82
CA ALA A 16 26.98 -11.29 -27.61
C ALA A 16 26.24 -11.26 -28.94
N SER A 17 26.96 -10.91 -30.02
CA SER A 17 26.50 -10.93 -31.39
C SER A 17 26.05 -12.34 -31.82
N SER A 18 24.78 -12.51 -32.08
CA SER A 18 24.23 -13.65 -32.82
C SER A 18 23.14 -13.15 -33.77
N SER A 19 23.37 -13.45 -35.03
CA SER A 19 22.68 -13.12 -36.28
C SER A 19 21.16 -12.96 -36.22
N GLY A 20 20.68 -11.83 -36.77
CA GLY A 20 19.57 -11.85 -37.72
C GLY A 20 18.17 -11.64 -37.21
N GLN A 21 17.96 -10.84 -36.13
CA GLN A 21 16.67 -10.18 -35.86
C GLN A 21 16.96 -8.80 -35.26
N ASN A 22 16.28 -7.76 -35.74
CA ASN A 22 16.40 -6.40 -35.21
C ASN A 22 15.85 -6.33 -33.78
N TYR A 23 16.66 -6.67 -32.81
CA TYR A 23 16.39 -6.40 -31.40
C TYR A 23 16.75 -4.92 -31.13
N SER A 24 15.78 -4.03 -31.26
CA SER A 24 15.94 -2.70 -30.68
C SER A 24 15.82 -2.87 -29.16
N THR A 25 16.92 -2.68 -28.45
CA THR A 25 16.88 -2.46 -27.00
C THR A 25 15.98 -1.26 -26.77
N ALA A 26 14.76 -1.50 -26.28
CA ALA A 26 13.80 -0.43 -26.03
C ALA A 26 14.37 0.49 -24.94
N SER A 27 14.83 1.68 -25.33
CA SER A 27 15.32 2.70 -24.40
C SER A 27 14.18 3.35 -23.61
N GLU A 28 12.98 3.29 -24.14
CA GLU A 28 11.76 3.88 -23.58
C GLU A 28 10.54 3.00 -23.82
N PHE A 29 9.60 3.05 -22.87
CA PHE A 29 8.27 2.46 -22.98
C PHE A 29 7.23 3.56 -23.17
N ILE A 30 6.12 3.22 -23.85
CA ILE A 30 4.97 4.11 -24.06
C ILE A 30 3.82 3.59 -23.20
N LEU A 31 3.34 4.42 -22.28
CA LEU A 31 2.21 4.07 -21.41
C LEU A 31 0.89 4.39 -22.11
N ILE A 32 0.05 3.39 -22.38
CA ILE A 32 -1.23 3.59 -23.09
C ILE A 32 -2.41 3.81 -22.13
N GLY A 33 -2.32 3.30 -20.93
CA GLY A 33 -3.26 3.33 -19.79
C GLY A 33 -4.65 3.95 -19.97
N PHE A 34 -4.70 5.27 -20.13
CA PHE A 34 -5.96 6.01 -20.26
C PHE A 34 -6.30 6.45 -21.70
N SER A 35 -5.60 5.94 -22.72
CA SER A 35 -5.80 6.36 -24.12
C SER A 35 -7.17 6.01 -24.67
N ASN A 36 -7.75 4.91 -24.20
CA ASN A 36 -9.05 4.40 -24.63
C ASN A 36 -10.22 4.98 -23.85
N PHE A 37 -9.93 5.81 -22.81
CA PHE A 37 -10.99 6.43 -22.02
C PHE A 37 -11.57 7.65 -22.73
N PRO A 38 -12.89 7.93 -22.54
CA PRO A 38 -13.50 9.13 -23.08
C PRO A 38 -12.75 10.39 -22.59
N GLN A 39 -12.24 11.17 -23.53
CA GLN A 39 -11.45 12.38 -23.23
C GLN A 39 -12.19 13.37 -22.32
N GLN A 40 -13.53 13.40 -22.42
CA GLN A 40 -14.41 14.27 -21.63
C GLN A 40 -14.42 13.92 -20.14
N LEU A 41 -14.14 12.64 -19.78
CA LEU A 41 -14.13 12.17 -18.38
C LEU A 41 -12.76 12.29 -17.72
N LEU A 42 -11.68 12.41 -18.49
CA LEU A 42 -10.31 12.46 -17.94
C LEU A 42 -10.09 13.59 -16.93
N PRO A 43 -10.60 14.85 -17.14
CA PRO A 43 -10.43 15.90 -16.13
C PRO A 43 -11.14 15.59 -14.81
N SER A 44 -12.30 14.92 -14.85
CA SER A 44 -13.04 14.52 -13.65
C SER A 44 -12.31 13.42 -12.89
N PHE A 45 -11.78 12.41 -13.58
CA PHE A 45 -10.92 11.37 -12.97
C PHE A 45 -9.62 11.95 -12.41
N PHE A 46 -8.98 12.87 -13.13
CA PHE A 46 -7.79 13.56 -12.66
C PHE A 46 -8.06 14.29 -11.34
N LEU A 47 -9.14 15.09 -11.28
CA LEU A 47 -9.49 15.80 -10.05
C LEU A 47 -9.79 14.84 -8.90
N LEU A 48 -10.56 13.78 -9.16
CA LEU A 48 -10.87 12.75 -8.16
C LEU A 48 -9.60 12.10 -7.60
N TYR A 49 -8.71 11.61 -8.48
CA TYR A 49 -7.47 10.96 -8.04
C TYR A 49 -6.49 11.94 -7.37
N LEU A 50 -6.46 13.20 -7.81
CA LEU A 50 -5.67 14.25 -7.15
C LEU A 50 -6.16 14.50 -5.73
N LEU A 51 -7.49 14.61 -5.54
CA LEU A 51 -8.08 14.79 -4.20
C LEU A 51 -7.78 13.59 -3.30
N MET A 52 -7.92 12.37 -3.82
CA MET A 52 -7.59 11.15 -3.07
C MET A 52 -6.09 11.10 -2.72
N TYR A 53 -5.21 11.47 -3.63
CA TYR A 53 -3.77 11.57 -3.40
C TYR A 53 -3.44 12.54 -2.27
N LEU A 54 -3.96 13.75 -2.33
CA LEU A 54 -3.75 14.76 -1.29
C LEU A 54 -4.32 14.31 0.06
N PHE A 55 -5.51 13.71 0.05
CA PHE A 55 -6.13 13.17 1.27
C PHE A 55 -5.29 12.04 1.89
N THR A 56 -4.73 11.14 1.07
CA THR A 56 -3.84 10.08 1.55
C THR A 56 -2.62 10.67 2.25
N LEU A 57 -1.95 11.64 1.62
CA LEU A 57 -0.78 12.29 2.21
C LEU A 57 -1.14 13.01 3.52
N LEU A 58 -2.16 13.85 3.50
CA LEU A 58 -2.57 14.66 4.65
C LEU A 58 -3.09 13.77 5.79
N GLY A 59 -3.87 12.73 5.48
CA GLY A 59 -4.42 11.81 6.46
C GLY A 59 -3.34 11.01 7.19
N ASN A 60 -2.38 10.46 6.45
CA ASN A 60 -1.25 9.73 7.06
C ASN A 60 -0.33 10.67 7.85
N LEU A 61 -0.04 11.88 7.36
CA LEU A 61 0.72 12.88 8.10
C LEU A 61 -0.01 13.33 9.38
N LEU A 62 -1.34 13.45 9.35
CA LEU A 62 -2.14 13.76 10.53
C LEU A 62 -2.06 12.65 11.57
N ILE A 63 -2.17 11.38 11.16
CA ILE A 63 -2.02 10.22 12.04
C ILE A 63 -0.65 10.25 12.71
N MET A 64 0.42 10.36 11.94
CA MET A 64 1.79 10.38 12.47
C MET A 64 2.02 11.58 13.41
N GLY A 65 1.56 12.78 13.02
CA GLY A 65 1.68 13.99 13.85
C GLY A 65 0.89 13.90 15.15
N THR A 66 -0.27 13.24 15.14
CA THR A 66 -1.08 12.99 16.35
C THR A 66 -0.37 12.00 17.27
N ILE A 67 0.13 10.88 16.73
CA ILE A 67 0.87 9.88 17.52
C ILE A 67 2.13 10.50 18.13
N TRP A 68 2.84 11.33 17.38
CA TRP A 68 4.04 12.02 17.88
C TRP A 68 3.75 12.95 19.07
N ARG A 69 2.63 13.68 19.03
CA ARG A 69 2.27 14.67 20.06
C ARG A 69 1.65 14.07 21.32
N GLU A 70 0.93 12.95 21.18
CA GLU A 70 0.16 12.36 22.28
C GLU A 70 0.92 11.18 22.88
N HIS A 71 1.53 11.39 24.07
CA HIS A 71 2.31 10.36 24.75
C HIS A 71 1.53 9.08 25.08
N SER A 72 0.20 9.19 25.27
CA SER A 72 -0.67 8.02 25.50
C SER A 72 -0.69 7.05 24.32
N LEU A 73 -0.36 7.54 23.12
CA LEU A 73 -0.28 6.74 21.89
C LEU A 73 1.13 6.16 21.63
N HIS A 74 2.10 6.32 22.53
CA HIS A 74 3.44 5.76 22.36
C HIS A 74 3.49 4.27 22.74
N THR A 75 2.67 3.46 22.08
CA THR A 75 2.64 2.00 22.24
C THR A 75 3.14 1.29 20.97
N PRO A 76 3.53 0.00 21.06
CA PRO A 76 3.99 -0.77 19.91
C PRO A 76 3.06 -0.72 18.70
N MET A 77 1.74 -0.82 18.93
CA MET A 77 0.75 -0.74 17.85
C MET A 77 0.84 0.56 17.05
N TYR A 78 0.97 1.70 17.75
CA TYR A 78 1.04 3.00 17.06
C TYR A 78 2.40 3.23 16.39
N LEU A 79 3.48 2.59 16.86
CA LEU A 79 4.74 2.55 16.13
C LEU A 79 4.58 1.82 14.79
N PHE A 80 3.92 0.66 14.80
CA PHE A 80 3.63 -0.09 13.56
C PHE A 80 2.69 0.69 12.64
N LEU A 81 1.71 1.40 13.19
CA LEU A 81 0.82 2.28 12.43
C LEU A 81 1.59 3.45 11.78
N CYS A 82 2.53 4.07 12.47
CA CYS A 82 3.43 5.07 11.86
C CYS A 82 4.25 4.48 10.72
N ALA A 83 4.83 3.29 10.91
CA ALA A 83 5.60 2.61 9.87
C ALA A 83 4.72 2.28 8.65
N LEU A 84 3.47 1.87 8.86
CA LEU A 84 2.47 1.63 7.82
C LEU A 84 2.13 2.92 7.07
N SER A 85 1.85 4.02 7.79
CA SER A 85 1.58 5.33 7.21
C SER A 85 2.74 5.84 6.34
N ILE A 86 4.00 5.63 6.78
CA ILE A 86 5.18 5.95 5.97
C ILE A 86 5.21 5.11 4.69
N SER A 87 4.96 3.80 4.79
CA SER A 87 4.91 2.91 3.63
C SER A 87 3.85 3.34 2.61
N GLU A 88 2.66 3.75 3.07
CA GLU A 88 1.57 4.23 2.22
C GLU A 88 1.91 5.56 1.53
N ILE A 89 2.49 6.51 2.26
CA ILE A 89 2.95 7.77 1.68
C ILE A 89 3.98 7.49 0.57
N LEU A 90 4.98 6.68 0.86
CA LEU A 90 6.06 6.39 -0.10
C LEU A 90 5.54 5.62 -1.32
N PHE A 91 4.65 4.64 -1.14
CA PHE A 91 3.98 3.95 -2.24
C PHE A 91 3.20 4.92 -3.12
N THR A 92 2.39 5.76 -2.50
CA THR A 92 1.53 6.74 -3.19
C THR A 92 2.38 7.77 -3.96
N VAL A 93 3.48 8.26 -3.38
CA VAL A 93 4.42 9.19 -4.04
C VAL A 93 5.17 8.52 -5.20
N ALA A 94 5.47 7.23 -5.10
CA ALA A 94 6.17 6.50 -6.18
C ALA A 94 5.28 6.27 -7.42
N VAL A 95 3.96 6.15 -7.25
CA VAL A 95 3.06 5.69 -8.32
C VAL A 95 2.13 6.80 -8.82
N THR A 96 1.46 7.49 -7.90
CA THR A 96 0.32 8.38 -8.25
C THR A 96 0.72 9.63 -9.04
N PRO A 97 1.83 10.35 -8.77
CA PRO A 97 2.17 11.56 -9.53
C PRO A 97 2.37 11.27 -11.02
N ARG A 98 3.03 10.17 -11.36
CA ARG A 98 3.22 9.76 -12.75
C ARG A 98 1.91 9.45 -13.44
N MET A 99 1.02 8.76 -12.76
CA MET A 99 -0.32 8.46 -13.25
C MET A 99 -1.13 9.75 -13.54
N LEU A 100 -1.08 10.72 -12.63
CA LEU A 100 -1.76 12.01 -12.80
C LEU A 100 -1.20 12.80 -13.97
N VAL A 101 0.13 12.90 -14.10
CA VAL A 101 0.76 13.56 -15.26
C VAL A 101 0.36 12.89 -16.56
N HIS A 102 0.29 11.55 -16.59
CA HIS A 102 -0.10 10.80 -17.77
C HIS A 102 -1.55 11.04 -18.21
N MET A 103 -2.45 11.40 -17.28
CA MET A 103 -3.85 11.75 -17.63
C MET A 103 -3.95 13.08 -18.38
N LEU A 104 -3.03 14.01 -18.14
CA LEU A 104 -3.05 15.36 -18.73
C LEU A 104 -2.07 15.53 -19.88
N SER A 105 -1.04 14.68 -20.01
CA SER A 105 0.03 14.84 -20.99
C SER A 105 -0.22 14.01 -22.24
N THR A 106 0.19 14.58 -23.37
CA THR A 106 0.31 13.86 -24.64
C THR A 106 1.61 13.03 -24.72
N HIS A 107 2.65 13.42 -23.95
CA HIS A 107 3.90 12.66 -23.83
C HIS A 107 3.73 11.50 -22.85
N ARG A 108 3.70 10.29 -23.38
CA ARG A 108 3.39 9.05 -22.64
C ARG A 108 4.60 8.15 -22.49
N SER A 109 5.80 8.63 -22.81
CA SER A 109 7.01 7.83 -22.69
C SER A 109 7.55 7.79 -21.26
N ILE A 110 8.13 6.67 -20.91
CA ILE A 110 8.88 6.45 -19.67
C ILE A 110 10.19 5.74 -20.02
N THR A 111 11.31 6.25 -19.51
CA THR A 111 12.60 5.59 -19.72
C THR A 111 12.66 4.25 -18.99
N PHE A 112 13.47 3.32 -19.51
CA PHE A 112 13.68 2.00 -18.93
C PHE A 112 14.05 2.07 -17.44
N VAL A 113 14.98 2.95 -17.06
CA VAL A 113 15.42 3.14 -15.68
C VAL A 113 14.29 3.68 -14.77
N ALA A 114 13.51 4.64 -15.27
CA ALA A 114 12.38 5.18 -14.50
C ALA A 114 11.28 4.13 -14.27
N CYS A 115 11.04 3.28 -15.28
CA CYS A 115 10.12 2.15 -15.19
C CYS A 115 10.58 1.11 -14.16
N ALA A 116 11.86 0.71 -14.21
CA ALA A 116 12.46 -0.20 -13.25
C ALA A 116 12.42 0.37 -11.82
N SER A 117 12.74 1.65 -11.66
CA SER A 117 12.68 2.32 -10.36
C SER A 117 11.27 2.37 -9.80
N GLN A 118 10.26 2.71 -10.62
CA GLN A 118 8.86 2.71 -10.21
C GLN A 118 8.42 1.31 -9.75
N MET A 119 8.78 0.26 -10.47
CA MET A 119 8.44 -1.11 -10.13
C MET A 119 9.14 -1.55 -8.84
N PHE A 120 10.44 -1.24 -8.68
CA PHE A 120 11.19 -1.52 -7.46
C PHE A 120 10.53 -0.91 -6.21
N PHE A 121 10.21 0.37 -6.25
CA PHE A 121 9.58 1.05 -5.14
C PHE A 121 8.15 0.55 -4.87
N SER A 122 7.38 0.27 -5.93
CA SER A 122 6.02 -0.28 -5.79
C SER A 122 6.03 -1.64 -5.08
N PHE A 123 6.92 -2.54 -5.46
CA PHE A 123 7.07 -3.84 -4.80
C PHE A 123 7.61 -3.69 -3.38
N THR A 124 8.64 -2.88 -3.18
CA THR A 124 9.25 -2.64 -1.86
C THR A 124 8.18 -2.21 -0.86
N PHE A 125 7.41 -1.18 -1.20
CA PHE A 125 6.41 -0.64 -0.28
C PHE A 125 5.17 -1.54 -0.18
N GLY A 126 4.75 -2.20 -1.25
CA GLY A 126 3.66 -3.17 -1.24
C GLY A 126 3.95 -4.38 -0.33
N PHE A 127 5.14 -4.97 -0.42
CA PHE A 127 5.54 -6.06 0.48
C PHE A 127 5.77 -5.59 1.91
N THR A 128 6.39 -4.42 2.11
CA THR A 128 6.56 -3.82 3.44
C THR A 128 5.20 -3.61 4.11
N HIS A 129 4.20 -3.13 3.38
CA HIS A 129 2.82 -2.98 3.86
C HIS A 129 2.25 -4.33 4.34
N SER A 130 2.36 -5.39 3.52
CA SER A 130 1.89 -6.74 3.88
C SER A 130 2.60 -7.30 5.10
N PHE A 131 3.92 -7.12 5.22
CA PHE A 131 4.69 -7.55 6.39
C PHE A 131 4.33 -6.77 7.65
N LEU A 132 4.07 -5.47 7.55
CA LEU A 132 3.61 -4.65 8.67
C LEU A 132 2.22 -5.08 9.15
N LEU A 133 1.29 -5.36 8.25
CA LEU A 133 -0.02 -5.93 8.63
C LEU A 133 0.14 -7.26 9.36
N MET A 134 1.03 -8.13 8.91
CA MET A 134 1.32 -9.41 9.58
C MET A 134 1.83 -9.18 11.02
N ILE A 135 2.77 -8.25 11.21
CA ILE A 135 3.31 -7.92 12.54
C ILE A 135 2.24 -7.27 13.43
N MET A 136 1.38 -6.43 12.88
CA MET A 136 0.26 -5.85 13.63
C MET A 136 -0.73 -6.94 14.10
N GLY A 137 -0.96 -7.97 13.29
CA GLY A 137 -1.71 -9.15 13.71
C GLY A 137 -1.04 -9.91 14.87
N TYR A 138 0.29 -10.08 14.80
CA TYR A 138 1.07 -10.67 15.87
C TYR A 138 1.05 -9.82 17.15
N ASP A 139 1.16 -8.49 17.04
CA ASP A 139 1.01 -7.57 18.18
C ASP A 139 -0.33 -7.76 18.90
N ARG A 140 -1.43 -7.81 18.14
CA ARG A 140 -2.76 -8.09 18.70
C ARG A 140 -2.82 -9.45 19.39
N TYR A 141 -2.25 -10.48 18.77
CA TYR A 141 -2.17 -11.81 19.40
C TYR A 141 -1.43 -11.78 20.74
N VAL A 142 -0.27 -11.16 20.80
CA VAL A 142 0.51 -11.08 22.05
C VAL A 142 -0.23 -10.27 23.11
N ALA A 143 -0.84 -9.14 22.73
CA ALA A 143 -1.58 -8.28 23.66
C ALA A 143 -2.78 -8.99 24.30
N ILE A 144 -3.51 -9.82 23.55
CA ILE A 144 -4.74 -10.46 24.00
C ILE A 144 -4.46 -11.85 24.60
N CYS A 145 -3.64 -12.66 23.95
CA CYS A 145 -3.41 -14.06 24.35
C CYS A 145 -2.26 -14.24 25.33
N ARG A 146 -1.30 -13.27 25.39
CA ARG A 146 -0.11 -13.37 26.26
C ARG A 146 0.20 -12.04 26.99
N PRO A 147 -0.76 -11.43 27.69
CA PRO A 147 -0.62 -10.08 28.26
C PRO A 147 0.56 -9.96 29.23
N LEU A 148 0.87 -10.99 30.02
CA LEU A 148 1.98 -10.98 30.97
C LEU A 148 3.36 -10.94 30.30
N ARG A 149 3.48 -11.34 29.04
CA ARG A 149 4.72 -11.31 28.26
C ARG A 149 4.77 -10.17 27.25
N TYR A 150 3.74 -9.33 27.20
CA TYR A 150 3.63 -8.28 26.19
C TYR A 150 4.83 -7.31 26.23
N ASN A 151 5.16 -6.78 27.40
CA ASN A 151 6.27 -5.83 27.56
C ASN A 151 7.65 -6.43 27.22
N THR A 152 7.81 -7.74 27.39
CA THR A 152 9.07 -8.43 27.04
C THR A 152 9.18 -8.66 25.53
N LEU A 153 8.11 -9.15 24.90
CA LEU A 153 8.07 -9.48 23.48
C LEU A 153 8.00 -8.23 22.61
N MET A 154 7.23 -7.22 23.06
CA MET A 154 7.01 -5.94 22.37
C MET A 154 7.84 -4.81 23.00
N SER A 155 9.09 -5.11 23.40
CA SER A 155 10.01 -4.08 23.87
C SER A 155 10.32 -3.09 22.73
N PRO A 156 10.64 -1.81 23.02
CA PRO A 156 10.95 -0.80 22.00
C PRO A 156 12.03 -1.24 21.00
N ARG A 157 13.07 -1.92 21.50
CA ARG A 157 14.13 -2.49 20.65
C ARG A 157 13.61 -3.65 19.78
N GLY A 158 12.72 -4.49 20.33
CA GLY A 158 12.06 -5.58 19.59
C GLY A 158 11.20 -5.04 18.47
N CYS A 159 10.36 -4.05 18.75
CA CYS A 159 9.49 -3.41 17.75
C CYS A 159 10.29 -2.71 16.65
N ALA A 160 11.37 -1.99 17.00
CA ALA A 160 12.26 -1.38 16.02
C ALA A 160 12.92 -2.42 15.09
N ARG A 161 13.36 -3.57 15.64
CA ARG A 161 13.89 -4.69 14.84
C ARG A 161 12.83 -5.27 13.91
N LEU A 162 11.60 -5.49 14.39
CA LEU A 162 10.50 -6.00 13.57
C LEU A 162 10.19 -5.07 12.40
N VAL A 163 10.08 -3.76 12.65
CA VAL A 163 9.88 -2.75 11.59
C VAL A 163 11.05 -2.77 10.60
N SER A 164 12.29 -2.78 11.08
CA SER A 164 13.48 -2.85 10.21
C SER A 164 13.50 -4.11 9.36
N CYS A 165 13.09 -5.27 9.90
CA CYS A 165 12.98 -6.52 9.15
C CYS A 165 11.90 -6.42 8.06
N CYS A 166 10.76 -5.76 8.31
CA CYS A 166 9.74 -5.54 7.28
C CYS A 166 10.26 -4.70 6.12
N TRP A 167 10.96 -3.61 6.41
CA TRP A 167 11.55 -2.74 5.39
C TRP A 167 12.67 -3.44 4.61
N ALA A 168 13.53 -4.17 5.29
CA ALA A 168 14.59 -4.95 4.65
C ALA A 168 13.99 -6.07 3.77
N GLY A 169 13.02 -6.82 4.29
CA GLY A 169 12.33 -7.88 3.55
C GLY A 169 11.61 -7.34 2.32
N GLY A 170 10.85 -6.25 2.46
CA GLY A 170 10.20 -5.58 1.33
C GLY A 170 11.19 -5.12 0.27
N SER A 171 12.31 -4.52 0.68
CA SER A 171 13.37 -4.07 -0.24
C SER A 171 14.04 -5.23 -0.98
N VAL A 172 14.31 -6.34 -0.29
CA VAL A 172 14.88 -7.54 -0.91
C VAL A 172 13.91 -8.13 -1.93
N MET A 173 12.63 -8.26 -1.58
CA MET A 173 11.59 -8.75 -2.51
C MET A 173 11.43 -7.82 -3.72
N GLY A 174 11.39 -6.50 -3.50
CA GLY A 174 11.33 -5.51 -4.58
C GLY A 174 12.53 -5.61 -5.51
N MET A 175 13.75 -5.76 -4.96
CA MET A 175 14.98 -5.91 -5.73
C MET A 175 14.96 -7.19 -6.59
N ILE A 176 14.67 -8.34 -5.98
CA ILE A 176 14.66 -9.63 -6.68
C ILE A 176 13.66 -9.63 -7.83
N LEU A 177 12.42 -9.19 -7.57
CA LEU A 177 11.36 -9.19 -8.59
C LEU A 177 11.68 -8.20 -9.72
N THR A 178 12.19 -7.02 -9.40
CA THR A 178 12.58 -6.04 -10.42
C THR A 178 13.72 -6.56 -11.28
N LEU A 179 14.76 -7.14 -10.68
CA LEU A 179 15.88 -7.71 -11.42
C LEU A 179 15.42 -8.84 -12.35
N ILE A 180 14.56 -9.75 -11.87
CA ILE A 180 14.03 -10.84 -12.70
C ILE A 180 13.27 -10.29 -13.91
N VAL A 181 12.36 -9.32 -13.71
CA VAL A 181 11.53 -8.77 -14.78
C VAL A 181 12.37 -7.98 -15.79
N PHE A 182 13.30 -7.15 -15.32
CA PHE A 182 14.13 -6.31 -16.21
C PHE A 182 15.34 -7.04 -16.80
N HIS A 183 15.59 -8.29 -16.40
CA HIS A 183 16.51 -9.19 -17.09
C HIS A 183 15.89 -9.86 -18.32
N LEU A 184 14.55 -9.81 -18.45
CA LEU A 184 13.85 -10.36 -19.60
C LEU A 184 14.10 -9.50 -20.85
N THR A 185 14.14 -10.17 -22.01
CA THR A 185 14.20 -9.47 -23.30
C THR A 185 12.80 -9.02 -23.68
N PHE A 186 12.66 -7.72 -23.99
CA PHE A 186 11.40 -7.14 -24.46
C PHE A 186 11.42 -7.06 -25.99
N CYS A 187 10.38 -7.51 -26.66
CA CYS A 187 10.28 -7.58 -28.12
C CYS A 187 8.94 -6.99 -28.60
N GLY A 188 8.94 -6.50 -29.84
CA GLY A 188 7.73 -5.97 -30.46
C GLY A 188 7.47 -4.52 -30.14
N SER A 189 6.20 -4.19 -29.83
CA SER A 189 5.83 -2.84 -29.46
C SER A 189 6.33 -2.53 -28.05
N ASN A 190 6.85 -1.31 -27.81
CA ASN A 190 7.23 -0.82 -26.49
C ASN A 190 6.04 -0.23 -25.72
N GLU A 191 4.82 -0.60 -26.06
CA GLU A 191 3.58 -0.09 -25.53
C GLU A 191 3.11 -0.87 -24.29
N ILE A 192 3.18 -0.24 -23.12
CA ILE A 192 2.66 -0.79 -21.88
C ILE A 192 1.18 -0.43 -21.75
N GLN A 193 0.33 -1.44 -21.78
CA GLN A 193 -1.12 -1.27 -21.66
C GLN A 193 -1.55 -1.10 -20.20
N HIS A 194 -0.96 -0.07 -19.55
CA HIS A 194 -1.21 0.27 -18.17
C HIS A 194 -0.81 1.74 -17.93
N PHE A 195 -1.30 2.35 -16.82
CA PHE A 195 -0.96 3.74 -16.45
C PHE A 195 0.43 3.90 -15.82
N GLY A 196 1.13 2.82 -15.57
CA GLY A 196 2.47 2.77 -14.98
C GLY A 196 3.15 1.45 -15.24
N CYS A 197 4.38 1.30 -14.78
CA CYS A 197 5.17 0.08 -14.95
C CYS A 197 4.69 -1.03 -14.01
N HIS A 198 3.65 -1.72 -14.44
CA HIS A 198 3.06 -2.84 -13.72
C HIS A 198 3.63 -4.16 -14.22
N VAL A 199 3.97 -5.07 -13.29
CA VAL A 199 4.64 -6.35 -13.60
C VAL A 199 3.93 -7.15 -14.68
N PHE A 200 2.61 -7.32 -14.59
CA PHE A 200 1.87 -8.11 -15.57
C PHE A 200 1.82 -7.49 -16.97
N ALA A 201 1.86 -6.16 -17.05
CA ALA A 201 1.90 -5.46 -18.33
C ALA A 201 3.28 -5.62 -18.99
N LEU A 202 4.37 -5.55 -18.20
CA LEU A 202 5.74 -5.79 -18.69
C LEU A 202 5.97 -7.26 -19.08
N LEU A 203 5.49 -8.20 -18.30
CA LEU A 203 5.62 -9.62 -18.62
C LEU A 203 4.92 -10.02 -19.95
N LYS A 204 3.90 -9.27 -20.37
CA LYS A 204 3.26 -9.47 -21.70
C LYS A 204 4.13 -8.98 -22.86
N LEU A 205 5.03 -8.06 -22.62
CA LEU A 205 5.98 -7.53 -23.63
C LEU A 205 7.25 -8.36 -23.71
N ALA A 206 7.49 -9.23 -22.72
CA ALA A 206 8.66 -10.07 -22.66
C ALA A 206 8.54 -11.23 -23.67
N CYS A 207 9.65 -11.56 -24.30
CA CYS A 207 9.77 -12.64 -25.29
C CYS A 207 10.99 -13.50 -24.98
N GLY A 208 11.00 -14.71 -25.54
CA GLY A 208 12.07 -15.68 -25.34
C GLY A 208 11.54 -17.01 -24.80
N LYS A 209 12.36 -18.03 -24.91
CA LYS A 209 11.97 -19.43 -24.53
C LYS A 209 11.70 -19.57 -23.03
N GLU A 210 12.34 -18.76 -22.18
CA GLU A 210 12.26 -18.83 -20.73
C GLU A 210 11.19 -17.88 -20.11
N THR A 211 10.60 -17.01 -20.93
CA THR A 211 9.65 -15.98 -20.44
C THR A 211 8.47 -16.58 -19.70
N ALA A 212 7.91 -17.69 -20.20
CA ALA A 212 6.78 -18.35 -19.55
C ALA A 212 7.15 -18.90 -18.17
N SER A 213 8.32 -19.53 -18.05
CA SER A 213 8.82 -20.08 -16.77
C SER A 213 9.10 -18.97 -15.76
N LEU A 214 9.78 -17.89 -16.18
CA LEU A 214 10.08 -16.74 -15.31
C LEU A 214 8.81 -16.00 -14.90
N THR A 215 7.85 -15.84 -15.81
CA THR A 215 6.53 -15.26 -15.50
C THR A 215 5.80 -16.07 -14.42
N MET A 216 5.77 -17.38 -14.56
CA MET A 216 5.19 -18.26 -13.54
C MET A 216 5.94 -18.18 -12.22
N GLY A 217 7.27 -18.10 -12.26
CA GLY A 217 8.13 -17.89 -11.08
C GLY A 217 7.81 -16.59 -10.33
N VAL A 218 7.71 -15.47 -11.04
CA VAL A 218 7.34 -14.16 -10.46
C VAL A 218 5.95 -14.21 -9.81
N ILE A 219 4.96 -14.78 -10.52
CA ILE A 219 3.61 -14.93 -9.98
C ILE A 219 3.62 -15.81 -8.73
N LEU A 220 4.31 -16.94 -8.78
CA LEU A 220 4.39 -17.88 -7.66
C LEU A 220 5.01 -17.23 -6.43
N VAL A 221 6.13 -16.50 -6.59
CA VAL A 221 6.79 -15.77 -5.49
C VAL A 221 5.86 -14.71 -4.89
N CYS A 222 5.20 -13.89 -5.71
CA CYS A 222 4.25 -12.88 -5.23
C CYS A 222 3.09 -13.51 -4.47
N VAL A 223 2.46 -14.54 -5.04
CA VAL A 223 1.29 -15.21 -4.45
C VAL A 223 1.67 -15.93 -3.15
N THR A 224 2.78 -16.67 -3.13
CA THR A 224 3.21 -17.39 -1.92
C THR A 224 3.59 -16.43 -0.78
N ALA A 225 4.26 -15.32 -1.08
CA ALA A 225 4.58 -14.31 -0.06
C ALA A 225 3.32 -13.67 0.53
N LEU A 226 2.35 -13.27 -0.32
CA LEU A 226 1.08 -12.69 0.13
C LEU A 226 0.23 -13.68 0.91
N LEU A 227 0.09 -14.91 0.40
CA LEU A 227 -0.67 -15.97 1.10
C LEU A 227 0.00 -16.38 2.41
N GLY A 228 1.33 -16.40 2.48
CA GLY A 228 2.08 -16.65 3.71
C GLY A 228 1.79 -15.60 4.79
N CYS A 229 1.83 -14.32 4.43
CA CYS A 229 1.46 -13.25 5.35
C CYS A 229 0.00 -13.37 5.80
N LEU A 230 -0.93 -13.57 4.87
CA LEU A 230 -2.35 -13.73 5.17
C LEU A 230 -2.60 -14.94 6.07
N PHE A 231 -1.95 -16.07 5.82
CA PHE A 231 -2.04 -17.26 6.67
C PHE A 231 -1.61 -16.97 8.12
N LEU A 232 -0.49 -16.27 8.31
CA LEU A 232 -0.01 -15.90 9.65
C LEU A 232 -0.95 -14.92 10.36
N ILE A 233 -1.58 -14.01 9.62
CA ILE A 233 -2.62 -13.12 10.14
C ILE A 233 -3.83 -13.96 10.59
N ILE A 234 -4.35 -14.82 9.72
CA ILE A 234 -5.49 -15.70 10.03
C ILE A 234 -5.19 -16.56 11.26
N LEU A 235 -4.00 -17.16 11.32
CA LEU A 235 -3.59 -17.97 12.46
C LEU A 235 -3.59 -17.16 13.76
N SER A 236 -3.07 -15.94 13.74
CA SER A 236 -3.11 -15.03 14.89
C SER A 236 -4.54 -14.75 15.33
N TYR A 237 -5.45 -14.50 14.38
CA TYR A 237 -6.85 -14.22 14.67
C TYR A 237 -7.65 -15.45 15.14
N VAL A 238 -7.32 -16.64 14.71
CA VAL A 238 -7.90 -17.89 15.25
C VAL A 238 -7.64 -17.97 16.76
N PHE A 239 -6.41 -17.71 17.20
CA PHE A 239 -6.08 -17.69 18.63
C PHE A 239 -6.71 -16.52 19.36
N ILE A 240 -6.79 -15.34 18.77
CA ILE A 240 -7.45 -14.16 19.35
C ILE A 240 -8.93 -14.44 19.58
N VAL A 241 -9.64 -14.97 18.58
CA VAL A 241 -11.07 -15.30 18.71
C VAL A 241 -11.28 -16.37 19.80
N ALA A 242 -10.45 -17.41 19.82
CA ALA A 242 -10.50 -18.43 20.87
C ALA A 242 -10.29 -17.84 22.29
N ALA A 243 -9.40 -16.85 22.43
CA ALA A 243 -9.18 -16.14 23.69
C ALA A 243 -10.36 -15.23 24.06
N ILE A 244 -10.92 -14.48 23.10
CA ILE A 244 -12.09 -13.62 23.32
C ILE A 244 -13.30 -14.42 23.77
N LEU A 245 -13.54 -15.59 23.18
CA LEU A 245 -14.66 -16.46 23.56
C LEU A 245 -14.57 -16.99 25.00
N ARG A 246 -13.36 -17.02 25.59
CA ARG A 246 -13.14 -17.39 27.01
C ARG A 246 -13.37 -16.24 27.98
N ILE A 247 -13.55 -15.02 27.54
CA ILE A 247 -13.84 -13.86 28.39
C ILE A 247 -15.28 -14.01 28.89
N PRO A 248 -15.53 -14.02 30.23
CA PRO A 248 -16.85 -14.29 30.76
C PRO A 248 -17.86 -13.18 30.49
N SER A 249 -17.43 -11.91 30.47
CA SER A 249 -18.33 -10.78 30.27
C SER A 249 -18.56 -10.46 28.78
N THR A 250 -19.80 -10.23 28.40
CA THR A 250 -20.18 -9.81 27.04
C THR A 250 -19.57 -8.47 26.69
N GLU A 251 -19.55 -7.52 27.61
CA GLU A 251 -18.94 -6.20 27.47
C GLU A 251 -17.44 -6.30 27.17
N GLY A 252 -16.70 -7.12 27.93
CA GLY A 252 -15.27 -7.35 27.73
C GLY A 252 -14.97 -7.99 26.38
N ARG A 253 -15.82 -8.94 25.92
CA ARG A 253 -15.70 -9.52 24.57
C ARG A 253 -15.88 -8.48 23.49
N HIS A 254 -16.92 -7.65 23.57
CA HIS A 254 -17.19 -6.60 22.62
C HIS A 254 -16.07 -5.55 22.57
N GLN A 255 -15.56 -5.12 23.73
CA GLN A 255 -14.46 -4.16 23.81
C GLN A 255 -13.18 -4.72 23.16
N THR A 256 -12.81 -5.97 23.49
CA THR A 256 -11.62 -6.63 22.93
C THR A 256 -11.74 -6.81 21.42
N PHE A 257 -12.91 -7.22 20.92
CA PHE A 257 -13.15 -7.37 19.49
C PHE A 257 -13.07 -6.03 18.76
N SER A 258 -13.64 -4.96 19.32
CA SER A 258 -13.61 -3.61 18.75
C SER A 258 -12.19 -3.10 18.47
N ILE A 259 -11.21 -3.48 19.29
CA ILE A 259 -9.79 -3.13 19.11
C ILE A 259 -9.21 -3.80 17.84
N CYS A 260 -9.70 -5.00 17.51
CA CYS A 260 -9.22 -5.78 16.37
C CYS A 260 -9.83 -5.36 15.03
N VAL A 261 -11.03 -4.76 15.05
CA VAL A 261 -11.83 -4.47 13.84
C VAL A 261 -11.09 -3.58 12.85
N SER A 262 -10.41 -2.52 13.32
CA SER A 262 -9.66 -1.62 12.43
C SER A 262 -8.60 -2.37 11.62
N HIS A 263 -7.81 -3.21 12.29
CA HIS A 263 -6.78 -4.01 11.62
C HIS A 263 -7.40 -5.02 10.64
N LEU A 264 -8.45 -5.75 11.05
CA LEU A 264 -9.13 -6.70 10.17
C LEU A 264 -9.72 -6.02 8.94
N THR A 265 -10.28 -4.82 9.08
CA THR A 265 -10.84 -4.07 7.94
C THR A 265 -9.76 -3.76 6.90
N ILE A 266 -8.58 -3.28 7.33
CA ILE A 266 -7.46 -3.01 6.41
C ILE A 266 -6.93 -4.31 5.79
N VAL A 267 -6.85 -5.40 6.56
CA VAL A 267 -6.45 -6.72 6.03
C VAL A 267 -7.41 -7.19 4.94
N VAL A 268 -8.72 -7.12 5.18
CA VAL A 268 -9.74 -7.52 4.20
C VAL A 268 -9.66 -6.64 2.95
N GLU A 269 -9.49 -5.33 3.12
CA GLU A 269 -9.34 -4.40 2.03
C GLU A 269 -8.08 -4.71 1.21
N HIS A 270 -6.91 -4.77 1.83
CA HIS A 270 -5.63 -5.01 1.15
C HIS A 270 -5.59 -6.35 0.40
N TYR A 271 -5.92 -7.46 1.08
CA TYR A 271 -5.89 -8.79 0.48
C TYR A 271 -7.08 -9.05 -0.44
N GLY A 272 -8.24 -8.43 -0.20
CA GLY A 272 -9.40 -8.49 -1.08
C GLY A 272 -9.11 -7.91 -2.45
N PHE A 273 -8.60 -6.67 -2.51
CA PHE A 273 -8.20 -6.05 -3.77
C PHE A 273 -7.04 -6.78 -4.46
N ALA A 274 -6.02 -7.18 -3.71
CA ALA A 274 -4.92 -7.98 -4.26
C ALA A 274 -5.45 -9.26 -4.90
N SER A 275 -6.34 -10.00 -4.23
CA SER A 275 -6.94 -11.23 -4.75
C SER A 275 -7.70 -10.98 -6.06
N ILE A 276 -8.49 -9.91 -6.14
CA ILE A 276 -9.23 -9.56 -7.36
C ILE A 276 -8.26 -9.33 -8.54
N ILE A 277 -7.16 -8.60 -8.30
CA ILE A 277 -6.17 -8.31 -9.34
C ILE A 277 -5.49 -9.59 -9.82
N TYR A 278 -5.03 -10.46 -8.91
CA TYR A 278 -4.30 -11.68 -9.26
C TYR A 278 -5.21 -12.78 -9.86
N LEU A 279 -6.46 -12.92 -9.39
CA LEU A 279 -7.40 -13.93 -9.88
C LEU A 279 -8.02 -13.56 -11.23
N LYS A 280 -8.34 -12.28 -11.45
CA LYS A 280 -9.00 -11.84 -12.69
C LYS A 280 -8.07 -11.83 -13.89
N HIS A 281 -6.75 -11.89 -13.68
CA HIS A 281 -5.77 -11.89 -14.77
C HIS A 281 -5.92 -13.04 -15.78
N LYS A 282 -6.63 -14.11 -15.44
CA LYS A 282 -6.87 -15.28 -16.32
C LYS A 282 -8.06 -15.12 -17.28
N GLY A 283 -8.86 -14.05 -17.17
CA GLY A 283 -10.05 -13.82 -18.03
C GLY A 283 -9.77 -12.85 -19.17
N ALA A 284 -9.92 -13.29 -20.41
CA ALA A 284 -9.55 -12.57 -21.65
C ALA A 284 -10.54 -11.47 -22.09
N HIS A 285 -11.32 -10.85 -21.22
CA HIS A 285 -12.30 -9.83 -21.63
C HIS A 285 -12.05 -8.46 -21.00
N SER A 286 -11.88 -7.46 -21.88
CA SER A 286 -11.73 -6.00 -21.69
C SER A 286 -10.50 -5.52 -20.90
N MET A 287 -9.48 -5.07 -21.66
CA MET A 287 -8.26 -4.44 -21.15
C MET A 287 -8.56 -3.18 -20.31
N ASP A 288 -9.59 -2.43 -20.66
CA ASP A 288 -10.00 -1.20 -19.96
C ASP A 288 -10.43 -1.46 -18.52
N ASN A 289 -11.17 -2.55 -18.26
CA ASN A 289 -11.59 -2.93 -16.92
C ASN A 289 -10.42 -3.34 -16.01
N ASN A 290 -9.36 -3.92 -16.55
CA ASN A 290 -8.19 -4.32 -15.77
C ASN A 290 -7.35 -3.10 -15.36
N THR A 291 -7.21 -2.12 -16.25
CA THR A 291 -6.51 -0.86 -15.96
C THR A 291 -7.26 -0.05 -14.90
N LEU A 292 -8.58 0.07 -15.03
CA LEU A 292 -9.41 0.76 -14.05
C LEU A 292 -9.35 0.08 -12.67
N LEU A 293 -9.43 -1.24 -12.63
CA LEU A 293 -9.35 -2.01 -11.38
C LEU A 293 -7.98 -1.84 -10.70
N ALA A 294 -6.89 -1.91 -11.45
CA ALA A 294 -5.55 -1.72 -10.92
C ALA A 294 -5.34 -0.27 -10.43
N THR A 295 -5.88 0.72 -11.15
CA THR A 295 -5.84 2.12 -10.72
C THR A 295 -6.61 2.32 -9.43
N THR A 296 -7.81 1.75 -9.36
CA THR A 296 -8.66 1.81 -8.17
C THR A 296 -7.93 1.22 -6.96
N TYR A 297 -7.36 0.03 -7.06
CA TYR A 297 -6.57 -0.56 -5.99
C TYR A 297 -5.42 0.34 -5.55
N THR A 298 -4.63 0.82 -6.52
CA THR A 298 -3.41 1.60 -6.24
C THR A 298 -3.69 2.90 -5.49
N VAL A 299 -4.86 3.52 -5.74
CA VAL A 299 -5.22 4.82 -5.13
C VAL A 299 -6.17 4.64 -3.95
N PHE A 300 -7.13 3.71 -4.03
CA PHE A 300 -8.14 3.51 -2.98
C PHE A 300 -7.56 2.92 -1.71
N THR A 301 -6.66 1.95 -1.81
CA THR A 301 -6.08 1.30 -0.62
C THR A 301 -5.38 2.30 0.29
N PRO A 302 -4.42 3.12 -0.17
CA PRO A 302 -3.79 4.12 0.70
C PRO A 302 -4.74 5.27 1.10
N PHE A 303 -5.82 5.53 0.34
CA PHE A 303 -6.83 6.53 0.67
C PHE A 303 -7.74 6.08 1.81
N LEU A 304 -8.18 4.82 1.82
CA LEU A 304 -9.08 4.29 2.84
C LEU A 304 -8.40 4.07 4.19
N SER A 305 -7.13 3.72 4.20
CA SER A 305 -6.37 3.39 5.41
C SER A 305 -6.44 4.47 6.50
N PRO A 306 -6.11 5.75 6.24
CA PRO A 306 -6.23 6.79 7.27
C PRO A 306 -7.65 7.01 7.74
N ILE A 307 -8.67 6.82 6.88
CA ILE A 307 -10.07 6.92 7.25
C ILE A 307 -10.43 5.81 8.24
N ILE A 308 -10.10 4.57 7.91
CA ILE A 308 -10.42 3.40 8.74
C ILE A 308 -9.76 3.52 10.11
N PHE A 309 -8.46 3.86 10.18
CA PHE A 309 -7.77 4.03 11.45
C PHE A 309 -8.30 5.21 12.26
N SER A 310 -8.57 6.36 11.63
CA SER A 310 -9.06 7.54 12.34
C SER A 310 -10.48 7.39 12.88
N LEU A 311 -11.35 6.68 12.15
CA LEU A 311 -12.75 6.52 12.55
C LEU A 311 -12.97 5.36 13.53
N ARG A 312 -12.29 4.23 13.31
CA ARG A 312 -12.52 3.00 14.10
C ARG A 312 -11.64 2.89 15.35
N ASN A 313 -10.47 3.52 15.37
CA ASN A 313 -9.62 3.55 16.55
C ASN A 313 -10.06 4.68 17.49
N LYS A 314 -10.78 4.33 18.57
CA LYS A 314 -11.34 5.28 19.54
C LYS A 314 -10.26 6.20 20.15
N GLU A 315 -9.10 5.66 20.53
CA GLU A 315 -8.01 6.42 21.16
C GLU A 315 -7.42 7.43 20.16
N LEU A 316 -7.14 7.00 18.94
CA LEU A 316 -6.62 7.87 17.89
C LEU A 316 -7.65 8.96 17.52
N LYS A 317 -8.94 8.62 17.42
CA LYS A 317 -10.03 9.56 17.18
C LYS A 317 -10.06 10.67 18.25
N ILE A 318 -10.03 10.28 19.53
CA ILE A 318 -10.03 11.23 20.66
C ILE A 318 -8.77 12.10 20.63
N ALA A 319 -7.61 11.53 20.34
CA ALA A 319 -6.36 12.25 20.25
C ALA A 319 -6.36 13.30 19.12
N ILE A 320 -6.88 12.92 17.94
CA ILE A 320 -7.08 13.84 16.81
C ILE A 320 -8.00 14.99 17.22
N GLN A 321 -9.15 14.71 17.82
CA GLN A 321 -10.11 15.71 18.26
C GLN A 321 -9.48 16.69 19.27
N ARG A 322 -8.76 16.19 20.28
CA ARG A 322 -8.02 17.02 21.25
C ARG A 322 -6.95 17.90 20.58
N SER A 323 -6.26 17.38 19.59
CA SER A 323 -5.24 18.13 18.84
C SER A 323 -5.87 19.31 18.08
N PHE A 324 -7.04 19.11 17.48
CA PHE A 324 -7.78 20.19 16.83
C PHE A 324 -8.32 21.22 17.84
N GLN A 325 -8.94 20.79 18.93
CA GLN A 325 -9.46 21.69 19.98
C GLN A 325 -8.36 22.59 20.56
N ARG A 326 -7.20 22.03 20.92
CA ARG A 326 -6.05 22.82 21.43
C ARG A 326 -5.58 23.87 20.41
N LYS A 327 -5.57 23.55 19.12
CA LYS A 327 -5.17 24.47 18.06
C LYS A 327 -6.19 25.60 17.87
N PHE A 328 -7.49 25.30 17.93
CA PHE A 328 -8.55 26.30 17.83
C PHE A 328 -8.66 27.19 19.08
N SER A 329 -8.48 26.64 20.29
CA SER A 329 -8.44 27.43 21.53
C SER A 329 -7.26 28.41 21.56
N SER A 330 -6.10 28.03 20.97
CA SER A 330 -4.95 28.92 20.86
C SER A 330 -5.12 30.06 19.82
N LEU A 331 -6.10 29.92 18.91
CA LEU A 331 -6.42 30.93 17.89
C LEU A 331 -7.49 31.96 18.34
N GLY A 332 -7.95 31.91 19.60
CA GLY A 332 -8.70 32.99 20.23
C GLY A 332 -10.15 33.19 19.81
N SER A 333 -10.82 32.16 19.27
CA SER A 333 -12.23 32.27 18.90
C SER A 333 -13.12 31.23 19.60
N SER A 334 -13.56 31.58 20.82
CA SER A 334 -14.53 30.79 21.62
C SER A 334 -15.85 30.49 20.86
N TRP A 335 -16.28 31.36 19.95
CA TRP A 335 -17.52 31.24 19.18
C TRP A 335 -17.47 30.23 18.00
N VAL A 336 -16.30 29.97 17.48
CA VAL A 336 -16.15 29.04 16.33
C VAL A 336 -16.11 27.61 16.81
N VAL A 337 -15.62 27.35 18.03
CA VAL A 337 -15.46 25.99 18.60
C VAL A 337 -16.82 25.31 18.77
N GLU A 338 -17.83 26.00 19.32
CA GLU A 338 -19.15 25.43 19.61
C GLU A 338 -19.93 25.06 18.32
N LYS A 339 -19.79 25.86 17.27
CA LYS A 339 -20.42 25.62 15.98
C LYS A 339 -19.74 24.54 15.15
N TYR A 340 -18.43 24.32 15.34
CA TYR A 340 -17.68 23.23 14.68
C TYR A 340 -17.85 21.91 15.40
N GLU A 341 -18.00 21.87 16.72
CA GLU A 341 -18.33 20.65 17.47
C GLU A 341 -19.66 20.05 17.03
N GLN A 342 -20.68 20.87 16.85
CA GLN A 342 -21.97 20.42 16.32
C GLN A 342 -21.87 19.89 14.87
N ARG A 343 -21.12 20.55 13.99
CA ARG A 343 -20.97 20.12 12.59
C ARG A 343 -20.03 18.93 12.43
N ALA A 344 -18.93 18.87 13.14
CA ALA A 344 -18.03 17.73 13.12
C ALA A 344 -18.70 16.48 13.73
N GLY A 345 -19.52 16.64 14.76
CA GLY A 345 -20.36 15.59 15.33
C GLY A 345 -21.36 15.05 14.32
N ILE A 346 -22.00 15.92 13.53
CA ILE A 346 -22.98 15.54 12.51
C ILE A 346 -22.30 14.84 11.32
N ILE A 347 -21.18 15.35 10.82
CA ILE A 347 -20.46 14.72 9.70
C ILE A 347 -19.89 13.35 10.13
N MET A 348 -19.42 13.23 11.36
CA MET A 348 -18.94 11.95 11.89
C MET A 348 -20.05 10.95 12.20
N SER A 349 -21.25 11.39 12.61
CA SER A 349 -22.40 10.50 12.83
C SER A 349 -22.97 9.99 11.50
N VAL A 350 -23.08 10.85 10.49
CA VAL A 350 -23.55 10.48 9.15
C VAL A 350 -22.58 9.51 8.47
N SER A 351 -21.27 9.67 8.69
CA SER A 351 -20.28 8.70 8.18
C SER A 351 -20.31 7.35 8.93
N LEU A 352 -20.84 7.30 10.15
CA LEU A 352 -21.01 6.09 10.94
C LEU A 352 -22.29 5.31 10.59
N GLU A 353 -23.31 5.96 10.02
CA GLU A 353 -24.55 5.32 9.55
C GLU A 353 -24.41 4.78 8.12
N LEU A 354 -23.39 5.23 7.36
CA LEU A 354 -23.14 4.82 5.97
C LEU A 354 -22.04 3.74 5.83
N LEU A 355 -21.43 3.30 6.92
CA LEU A 355 -20.43 2.23 7.03
C LEU A 355 -20.88 1.15 8.02
#